data_ef7af17034e2486f2a250083cf82ab5c
#
_entry.id   ef7af17034e2486f2a250083cf82ab5c
#
_cell.length_a   1.000
_cell.length_b   1.000
_cell.length_c   1.000
_cell.angle_alpha   90.00
_cell.angle_beta   90.00
_cell.angle_gamma   90.00
#
_symmetry.space_group_name_H-M   'P 1'
#
loop_
_entity.id
_entity.type
_entity.pdbx_description
1 polymer ?
#
loop_
_entity_poly.entity_id
_entity_poly.type
_entity_poly.pdbx_seq_one_letter_code
_entity_poly.pdbx_strand_id
1 'polypeptide(L)'
;MRSILLQKHCNILAQVFIALCFTAAAVAFAHSLPQPATSLGYAGSDDGKQLGATLFHEKGCEHCHGVNGRGGDLGPDLSTVGKRLKKEQIEHQIHDGGAAMPAFGDVLQPDEIKALVDFLHAKRKAPKNAASTTQSPK
;
A
#
# COMPACT_ATOMS: atom_id res chain seq x y z
N MET A 1 35.99 -60.93 5.69
CA MET A 1 35.35 -60.15 6.78
C MET A 1 35.50 -58.62 6.63
N ARG A 2 36.56 -58.10 6.00
CA ARG A 2 36.74 -56.62 5.83
C ARG A 2 35.70 -55.94 4.93
N SER A 3 35.21 -56.60 3.90
CA SER A 3 34.25 -56.02 2.94
C SER A 3 32.87 -55.72 3.53
N ILE A 4 32.39 -56.55 4.45
CA ILE A 4 31.06 -56.40 5.09
C ILE A 4 31.04 -55.22 6.05
N LEU A 5 32.14 -54.97 6.73
CA LEU A 5 32.27 -53.83 7.63
C LEU A 5 32.30 -52.49 6.87
N LEU A 6 33.00 -52.46 5.73
CA LEU A 6 33.07 -51.26 4.89
C LEU A 6 31.70 -50.90 4.32
N GLN A 7 30.92 -51.90 3.88
CA GLN A 7 29.57 -51.72 3.35
C GLN A 7 28.57 -51.18 4.40
N LYS A 8 28.69 -51.65 5.66
CA LYS A 8 27.83 -51.14 6.75
C LYS A 8 28.12 -49.71 7.08
N HIS A 9 29.37 -49.29 7.09
CA HIS A 9 29.75 -47.88 7.36
C HIS A 9 29.28 -46.94 6.25
N CYS A 10 29.35 -47.37 4.97
CA CYS A 10 28.88 -46.59 3.87
C CYS A 10 27.36 -46.36 3.91
N ASN A 11 26.58 -47.40 4.28
CA ASN A 11 25.13 -47.28 4.42
C ASN A 11 24.72 -46.40 5.60
N ILE A 12 25.44 -46.45 6.72
CA ILE A 12 25.12 -45.60 7.88
C ILE A 12 25.41 -44.12 7.55
N LEU A 13 26.53 -43.84 6.89
CA LEU A 13 26.86 -42.47 6.44
C LEU A 13 25.82 -41.93 5.45
N ALA A 14 25.35 -42.74 4.48
CA ALA A 14 24.31 -42.34 3.54
C ALA A 14 22.97 -42.03 4.24
N GLN A 15 22.59 -42.85 5.26
CA GLN A 15 21.34 -42.59 5.99
C GLN A 15 21.43 -41.33 6.85
N VAL A 16 22.58 -41.04 7.46
CA VAL A 16 22.79 -39.80 8.24
C VAL A 16 22.75 -38.58 7.34
N PHE A 17 23.33 -38.66 6.14
CA PHE A 17 23.27 -37.56 5.16
C PHE A 17 21.84 -37.29 4.69
N ILE A 18 21.07 -38.32 4.43
CA ILE A 18 19.64 -38.19 4.00
C ILE A 18 18.82 -37.55 5.13
N ALA A 19 19.01 -37.99 6.38
CA ALA A 19 18.32 -37.41 7.54
C ALA A 19 18.66 -35.93 7.75
N LEU A 20 19.94 -35.54 7.60
CA LEU A 20 20.38 -34.15 7.69
C LEU A 20 19.84 -33.28 6.56
N CYS A 21 19.72 -33.80 5.35
CA CYS A 21 19.11 -33.05 4.24
C CYS A 21 17.60 -32.82 4.44
N PHE A 22 16.88 -33.80 5.00
CA PHE A 22 15.45 -33.62 5.28
C PHE A 22 15.18 -32.61 6.41
N THR A 23 16.04 -32.52 7.41
CA THR A 23 15.88 -31.52 8.48
C THR A 23 16.19 -30.09 8.00
N ALA A 24 17.15 -29.92 7.08
CA ALA A 24 17.46 -28.62 6.48
C ALA A 24 16.35 -28.10 5.57
N ALA A 25 15.66 -28.99 4.83
CA ALA A 25 14.54 -28.62 3.96
C ALA A 25 13.29 -28.17 4.74
N ALA A 26 13.04 -28.71 5.92
CA ALA A 26 11.90 -28.36 6.75
C ALA A 26 12.00 -26.94 7.34
N VAL A 27 13.20 -26.45 7.59
CA VAL A 27 13.39 -25.09 8.14
C VAL A 27 13.22 -24.01 7.07
N ALA A 28 13.54 -24.30 5.79
CA ALA A 28 13.41 -23.34 4.71
C ALA A 28 11.92 -23.08 4.32
N PHE A 29 11.03 -24.05 4.55
CA PHE A 29 9.62 -23.93 4.19
C PHE A 29 8.78 -23.11 5.19
N ALA A 30 9.26 -22.91 6.42
CA ALA A 30 8.55 -22.16 7.44
C ALA A 30 8.58 -20.63 7.22
N HIS A 31 9.41 -20.13 6.28
CA HIS A 31 9.55 -18.69 6.01
C HIS A 31 8.68 -18.19 4.83
N SER A 32 7.92 -19.08 4.20
CA SER A 32 7.08 -18.73 3.03
C SER A 32 5.58 -18.70 3.32
N LEU A 33 5.18 -18.67 4.59
CA LEU A 33 3.79 -18.33 4.91
C LEU A 33 3.58 -16.85 4.56
N PRO A 34 2.52 -16.50 3.80
CA PRO A 34 2.15 -15.11 3.65
C PRO A 34 1.97 -14.55 5.05
N GLN A 35 2.84 -13.63 5.44
CA GLN A 35 2.68 -12.87 6.67
C GLN A 35 1.29 -12.22 6.57
N PRO A 36 0.41 -12.41 7.56
CA PRO A 36 -0.79 -11.59 7.61
C PRO A 36 -0.28 -10.15 7.54
N ALA A 37 -0.82 -9.38 6.57
CA ALA A 37 -0.49 -7.97 6.44
C ALA A 37 -0.59 -7.38 7.85
N THR A 38 0.57 -7.14 8.46
CA THR A 38 0.63 -6.42 9.71
C THR A 38 -0.07 -5.11 9.39
N SER A 39 -1.26 -4.92 9.94
CA SER A 39 -1.90 -3.62 9.98
C SER A 39 -0.82 -2.71 10.56
N LEU A 40 -0.17 -1.94 9.68
CA LEU A 40 0.74 -0.89 10.10
C LEU A 40 -0.09 -0.05 11.05
N GLY A 41 0.16 -0.21 12.35
CA GLY A 41 -0.54 0.53 13.36
C GLY A 41 -0.44 1.99 12.98
N TYR A 42 -1.57 2.57 12.59
CA TYR A 42 -1.74 3.97 12.28
C TYR A 42 -1.39 4.78 13.54
N ALA A 43 -0.10 5.08 13.69
CA ALA A 43 0.51 5.55 14.95
C ALA A 43 0.63 7.07 15.04
N GLY A 44 0.01 7.86 14.16
CA GLY A 44 0.06 9.30 14.29
C GLY A 44 -0.53 10.05 13.08
N SER A 45 -0.92 11.30 13.29
CA SER A 45 -1.53 12.13 12.24
C SER A 45 -0.58 12.40 11.04
N ASP A 46 0.72 12.36 11.24
CA ASP A 46 1.70 12.61 10.18
C ASP A 46 2.00 11.33 9.39
N ASP A 47 2.10 10.18 10.04
CA ASP A 47 2.24 8.88 9.38
C ASP A 47 1.02 8.57 8.50
N GLY A 48 -0.18 8.89 8.98
CA GLY A 48 -1.40 8.75 8.19
C GLY A 48 -1.44 9.63 6.96
N LYS A 49 -0.96 10.86 7.04
CA LYS A 49 -0.89 11.76 5.88
C LYS A 49 0.12 11.24 4.85
N GLN A 50 1.24 10.69 5.30
CA GLN A 50 2.26 10.13 4.43
C GLN A 50 1.75 8.86 3.74
N LEU A 51 1.14 7.96 4.50
CA LEU A 51 0.48 6.77 3.95
C LEU A 51 -0.62 7.17 2.95
N GLY A 52 -1.46 8.13 3.29
CA GLY A 52 -2.51 8.64 2.41
C GLY A 52 -1.96 9.25 1.12
N ALA A 53 -0.81 9.92 1.14
CA ALA A 53 -0.15 10.43 -0.05
C ALA A 53 0.34 9.28 -0.95
N THR A 54 0.93 8.24 -0.36
CA THR A 54 1.37 7.03 -1.07
C THR A 54 0.17 6.31 -1.70
N LEU A 55 -0.89 6.07 -0.94
CA LEU A 55 -2.11 5.43 -1.43
C LEU A 55 -2.77 6.24 -2.55
N PHE A 56 -2.79 7.57 -2.45
CA PHE A 56 -3.35 8.45 -3.48
C PHE A 56 -2.67 8.26 -4.84
N HIS A 57 -1.35 8.04 -4.83
CA HIS A 57 -0.58 7.69 -6.01
C HIS A 57 -0.83 6.23 -6.44
N GLU A 58 -0.64 5.26 -5.56
CA GLU A 58 -0.68 3.83 -5.86
C GLU A 58 -2.05 3.33 -6.30
N LYS A 59 -3.13 3.87 -5.71
CA LYS A 59 -4.51 3.52 -6.06
C LYS A 59 -5.04 4.29 -7.27
N GLY A 60 -4.21 5.10 -7.92
CA GLY A 60 -4.53 5.78 -9.18
C GLY A 60 -5.44 7.00 -9.06
N CYS A 61 -5.63 7.57 -7.87
CA CYS A 61 -6.43 8.77 -7.68
C CYS A 61 -5.89 9.96 -8.50
N GLU A 62 -4.58 10.00 -8.71
CA GLU A 62 -3.89 11.04 -9.49
C GLU A 62 -4.30 11.08 -10.97
N HIS A 63 -4.78 9.98 -11.54
CA HIS A 63 -5.24 9.95 -12.94
C HIS A 63 -6.38 10.95 -13.18
N CYS A 64 -7.25 11.12 -12.21
CA CYS A 64 -8.37 12.04 -12.31
C CYS A 64 -8.11 13.38 -11.64
N HIS A 65 -7.49 13.35 -10.44
CA HIS A 65 -7.32 14.53 -9.59
C HIS A 65 -5.97 15.24 -9.73
N GLY A 66 -5.09 14.74 -10.63
CA GLY A 66 -3.74 15.27 -10.83
C GLY A 66 -2.77 14.92 -9.71
N VAL A 67 -1.49 15.13 -9.98
CA VAL A 67 -0.40 14.78 -9.05
C VAL A 67 -0.62 15.43 -7.69
N ASN A 68 -0.62 14.63 -6.66
CA ASN A 68 -0.93 15.07 -5.30
C ASN A 68 -2.28 15.82 -5.18
N GLY A 69 -3.27 15.49 -6.03
CA GLY A 69 -4.59 16.10 -6.02
C GLY A 69 -4.63 17.53 -6.57
N ARG A 70 -3.76 17.86 -7.54
CA ARG A 70 -3.65 19.20 -8.12
C ARG A 70 -3.79 19.17 -9.63
N GLY A 71 -4.75 19.93 -10.14
CA GLY A 71 -4.86 20.19 -11.58
C GLY A 71 -5.27 18.99 -12.43
N GLY A 72 -6.09 18.09 -11.90
CA GLY A 72 -6.61 16.96 -12.68
C GLY A 72 -7.63 17.41 -13.71
N ASP A 73 -7.60 16.80 -14.91
CA ASP A 73 -8.50 17.13 -16.01
C ASP A 73 -9.84 16.37 -15.93
N LEU A 74 -9.84 15.21 -15.27
CA LEU A 74 -11.01 14.31 -15.18
C LEU A 74 -11.77 14.45 -13.86
N GLY A 75 -11.13 14.99 -12.84
CA GLY A 75 -11.70 15.20 -11.50
C GLY A 75 -11.38 16.59 -10.97
N PRO A 76 -12.11 17.05 -9.94
CA PRO A 76 -11.87 18.36 -9.37
C PRO A 76 -10.49 18.47 -8.72
N ASP A 77 -9.94 19.68 -8.72
CA ASP A 77 -8.74 20.03 -7.95
C ASP A 77 -9.01 19.86 -6.44
N LEU A 78 -8.14 19.11 -5.78
CA LEU A 78 -8.22 18.78 -4.36
C LEU A 78 -7.25 19.58 -3.49
N SER A 79 -6.49 20.53 -4.05
CA SER A 79 -5.45 21.28 -3.34
C SER A 79 -5.95 22.03 -2.10
N THR A 80 -7.23 22.34 -2.04
CA THR A 80 -7.89 23.01 -0.92
C THR A 80 -9.10 22.25 -0.38
N VAL A 81 -9.21 20.96 -0.66
CA VAL A 81 -10.39 20.17 -0.31
C VAL A 81 -10.66 20.17 1.20
N GLY A 82 -9.63 20.12 2.04
CA GLY A 82 -9.78 20.17 3.50
C GLY A 82 -10.29 21.51 4.06
N LYS A 83 -10.40 22.58 3.24
CA LYS A 83 -11.13 23.80 3.60
C LYS A 83 -12.62 23.71 3.32
N ARG A 84 -12.99 22.94 2.32
CA ARG A 84 -14.36 22.88 1.77
C ARG A 84 -15.16 21.74 2.39
N LEU A 85 -14.50 20.62 2.68
CA LEU A 85 -15.13 19.40 3.16
C LEU A 85 -14.56 19.00 4.53
N LYS A 86 -15.43 18.47 5.37
CA LYS A 86 -15.06 17.79 6.62
C LYS A 86 -14.54 16.39 6.32
N LYS A 87 -13.88 15.77 7.30
CA LYS A 87 -13.34 14.41 7.15
C LYS A 87 -14.41 13.39 6.75
N GLU A 88 -15.56 13.44 7.39
CA GLU A 88 -16.67 12.53 7.16
C GLU A 88 -17.22 12.66 5.72
N GLN A 89 -17.19 13.87 5.16
CA GLN A 89 -17.62 14.12 3.79
C GLN A 89 -16.60 13.61 2.77
N ILE A 90 -15.31 13.72 3.07
CA ILE A 90 -14.23 13.17 2.23
C ILE A 90 -14.28 11.64 2.28
N GLU A 91 -14.48 11.06 3.46
CA GLU A 91 -14.63 9.61 3.66
C GLU A 91 -15.80 9.05 2.85
N HIS A 92 -16.97 9.64 3.00
CA HIS A 92 -18.18 9.26 2.25
C HIS A 92 -17.93 9.33 0.73
N GLN A 93 -17.29 10.40 0.25
CA GLN A 93 -17.01 10.55 -1.18
C GLN A 93 -16.02 9.49 -1.70
N ILE A 94 -15.04 9.10 -0.91
CA ILE A 94 -14.11 8.01 -1.28
C ILE A 94 -14.83 6.67 -1.24
N HIS A 95 -15.58 6.41 -0.18
CA HIS A 95 -16.26 5.15 0.06
C HIS A 95 -17.33 4.89 -1.01
N ASP A 96 -18.26 5.83 -1.19
CA ASP A 96 -19.44 5.66 -2.03
C ASP A 96 -19.27 6.15 -3.46
N GLY A 97 -18.21 6.93 -3.72
CA GLY A 97 -17.97 7.49 -5.05
C GLY A 97 -18.93 8.63 -5.41
N GLY A 98 -19.14 8.83 -6.72
CA GLY A 98 -20.03 9.85 -7.26
C GLY A 98 -20.24 9.68 -8.75
N ALA A 99 -20.85 10.67 -9.42
CA ALA A 99 -21.24 10.57 -10.82
C ALA A 99 -20.09 10.18 -11.79
N ALA A 100 -18.87 10.61 -11.52
CA ALA A 100 -17.68 10.31 -12.31
C ALA A 100 -16.54 9.69 -11.49
N MET A 101 -16.71 9.55 -10.17
CA MET A 101 -15.74 8.96 -9.27
C MET A 101 -16.20 7.56 -8.85
N PRO A 102 -15.41 6.50 -9.10
CA PRO A 102 -15.78 5.16 -8.65
C PRO A 102 -15.85 5.07 -7.12
N ALA A 103 -16.66 4.15 -6.62
CA ALA A 103 -16.70 3.79 -5.21
C ALA A 103 -15.48 2.94 -4.84
N PHE A 104 -14.84 3.24 -3.71
CA PHE A 104 -13.68 2.52 -3.23
C PHE A 104 -13.94 1.75 -1.92
N GLY A 105 -15.16 1.80 -1.38
CA GLY A 105 -15.52 1.17 -0.11
C GLY A 105 -15.26 -0.34 -0.06
N ASP A 106 -15.48 -1.04 -1.19
CA ASP A 106 -15.23 -2.49 -1.31
C ASP A 106 -13.80 -2.83 -1.75
N VAL A 107 -13.01 -1.82 -2.14
CA VAL A 107 -11.65 -1.99 -2.71
C VAL A 107 -10.56 -1.66 -1.70
N LEU A 108 -10.79 -0.65 -0.89
CA LEU A 108 -9.85 -0.17 0.12
C LEU A 108 -10.23 -0.66 1.51
N GLN A 109 -9.20 -0.94 2.32
CA GLN A 109 -9.42 -1.22 3.73
C GLN A 109 -9.81 0.06 4.49
N PRO A 110 -10.55 -0.03 5.62
CA PRO A 110 -10.98 1.13 6.38
C PRO A 110 -9.83 2.05 6.85
N ASP A 111 -8.68 1.49 7.16
CA ASP A 111 -7.48 2.24 7.53
C ASP A 111 -6.82 2.93 6.34
N GLU A 112 -6.89 2.35 5.13
CA GLU A 112 -6.46 3.01 3.89
C GLU A 112 -7.35 4.22 3.57
N ILE A 113 -8.66 4.07 3.69
CA ILE A 113 -9.61 5.19 3.51
C ILE A 113 -9.32 6.28 4.52
N LYS A 114 -9.13 5.92 5.79
CA LYS A 114 -8.79 6.87 6.85
C LYS A 114 -7.49 7.64 6.56
N ALA A 115 -6.45 6.97 6.07
CA ALA A 115 -5.19 7.59 5.68
C ALA A 115 -5.38 8.58 4.52
N LEU A 116 -6.15 8.22 3.50
CA LEU A 116 -6.51 9.11 2.39
C LEU A 116 -7.28 10.34 2.89
N VAL A 117 -8.22 10.16 3.81
CA VAL A 117 -8.98 11.26 4.44
C VAL A 117 -8.04 12.21 5.17
N ASP A 118 -7.10 11.71 5.97
CA ASP A 118 -6.15 12.55 6.69
C ASP A 118 -5.22 13.32 5.75
N PHE A 119 -4.75 12.69 4.70
CA PHE A 119 -3.97 13.34 3.65
C PHE A 119 -4.76 14.46 2.95
N LEU A 120 -5.97 14.18 2.49
CA LEU A 120 -6.80 15.13 1.78
C LEU A 120 -7.29 16.26 2.68
N HIS A 121 -7.73 15.95 3.90
CA HIS A 121 -8.17 16.97 4.84
C HIS A 121 -7.05 17.92 5.29
N ALA A 122 -5.78 17.49 5.23
CA ALA A 122 -4.63 18.34 5.47
C ALA A 122 -4.41 19.38 4.36
N LYS A 123 -5.00 19.20 3.18
CA LYS A 123 -4.90 20.12 2.04
C LYS A 123 -5.77 21.37 2.24
N ARG A 124 -5.21 22.34 2.95
CA ARG A 124 -5.90 23.60 3.31
C ARG A 124 -5.29 24.83 2.69
N LYS A 125 -4.12 24.73 2.04
CA LYS A 125 -3.43 25.87 1.44
C LYS A 125 -3.27 25.64 -0.05
N ALA A 126 -3.69 26.62 -0.85
CA ALA A 126 -3.31 26.65 -2.25
C ALA A 126 -1.78 26.63 -2.37
N PRO A 127 -1.19 25.93 -3.36
CA PRO A 127 0.24 25.93 -3.56
C PRO A 127 0.71 27.38 -3.78
N LYS A 128 1.83 27.74 -3.16
CA LYS A 128 2.42 29.09 -3.30
C LYS A 128 2.84 29.44 -4.75
N ASN A 129 2.85 28.45 -5.65
CA ASN A 129 3.32 28.57 -7.04
C ASN A 129 2.19 28.40 -8.07
N ALA A 130 0.93 28.62 -7.71
CA ALA A 130 -0.17 28.68 -8.68
C ALA A 130 -0.26 30.07 -9.37
N ALA A 131 0.87 30.79 -9.45
CA ALA A 131 1.00 31.98 -10.28
C ALA A 131 1.49 31.56 -11.65
N SER A 132 0.63 31.79 -12.68
CA SER A 132 0.92 31.79 -14.12
C SER A 132 1.17 30.44 -14.82
N THR A 133 0.07 29.78 -15.19
CA THR A 133 -0.05 29.35 -16.59
C THR A 133 -1.45 29.71 -17.06
N THR A 134 -1.63 30.99 -17.33
CA THR A 134 -2.65 31.46 -18.25
C THR A 134 -2.22 31.00 -19.63
N GLN A 135 -2.61 29.82 -20.07
CA GLN A 135 -2.59 29.49 -21.48
C GLN A 135 -3.88 30.06 -22.07
N SER A 136 -3.70 31.21 -22.72
CA SER A 136 -4.66 31.82 -23.62
C SER A 136 -4.96 30.88 -24.79
N PRO A 137 -6.21 30.60 -25.11
CA PRO A 137 -6.55 29.86 -26.33
C PRO A 137 -6.28 30.76 -27.54
N LYS A 138 -5.58 30.21 -28.53
CA LYS A 138 -5.42 30.79 -29.84
C LYS A 138 -6.29 30.02 -30.83
#